data_99bcf88720a3528c6912d986dd5c9ecf
#
_entry.id   99bcf88720a3528c6912d986dd5c9ecf
#
_cell.length_a   1.000
_cell.length_b   1.000
_cell.length_c   1.000
_cell.angle_alpha   90.00
_cell.angle_beta   90.00
_cell.angle_gamma   90.00
#
_symmetry.space_group_name_H-M   'P 1'
#
loop_
_entity.id
_entity.type
_entity.pdbx_description
1 polymer ?
#
loop_
_entity_poly.entity_id
_entity_poly.type
_entity_poly.pdbx_seq_one_letter_code
_entity_poly.pdbx_strand_id
1 'polypeptide(L)'
;MKEQLNQLAKTLEGDLFFDKMIRTLYATDASSYREFPLAVAIPKTKQDISKLIAFASTHQTSLIPRTAGTSLAGQVVGNGIIVDVSKHFNQILELNKEEGWVRVQPGVIRDELNLFLQPHGLFFGPETSTANRAMIGGMVGNNSCGSNSVVYRSTREHLIEVKAFLSHIGVIIVVTATITIIAV
;
A
#
# COMPACT_ATOMS: atom_id res chain seq x y z
N MET A 1 11.91 -2.13 -23.74
CA MET A 1 11.56 -1.91 -22.31
C MET A 1 12.02 -0.54 -21.77
N LYS A 2 13.30 -0.14 -21.86
CA LYS A 2 13.78 1.16 -21.32
C LYS A 2 13.10 2.37 -21.99
N GLU A 3 12.93 2.34 -23.30
CA GLU A 3 12.24 3.42 -24.03
C GLU A 3 10.74 3.50 -23.66
N GLN A 4 10.09 2.38 -23.49
CA GLN A 4 8.68 2.30 -23.06
C GLN A 4 8.49 2.84 -21.64
N LEU A 5 9.43 2.54 -20.71
CA LEU A 5 9.43 3.14 -19.37
C LEU A 5 9.66 4.66 -19.42
N ASN A 6 10.53 5.16 -20.31
CA ASN A 6 10.72 6.59 -20.52
C ASN A 6 9.44 7.27 -21.04
N GLN A 7 8.71 6.62 -21.94
CA GLN A 7 7.43 7.13 -22.45
C GLN A 7 6.38 7.13 -21.32
N LEU A 8 6.26 6.04 -20.58
CA LEU A 8 5.35 5.96 -19.44
C LEU A 8 5.64 7.08 -18.42
N ALA A 9 6.91 7.27 -18.04
CA ALA A 9 7.31 8.30 -17.07
C ALA A 9 6.82 9.70 -17.45
N LYS A 10 6.79 10.04 -18.74
CA LYS A 10 6.30 11.34 -19.23
C LYS A 10 4.78 11.52 -19.09
N THR A 11 4.04 10.44 -18.92
CA THR A 11 2.58 10.49 -18.80
C THR A 11 2.09 10.54 -17.37
N LEU A 12 2.94 10.15 -16.40
CA LEU A 12 2.60 10.13 -14.97
C LEU A 12 2.75 11.53 -14.37
N GLU A 13 1.90 11.85 -13.41
CA GLU A 13 2.07 13.01 -12.52
C GLU A 13 3.06 12.69 -11.40
N GLY A 14 3.14 11.42 -11.02
CA GLY A 14 4.11 10.87 -10.08
C GLY A 14 5.44 10.56 -10.73
N ASP A 15 6.30 9.91 -9.96
CA ASP A 15 7.67 9.59 -10.36
C ASP A 15 7.77 8.13 -10.83
N LEU A 16 8.64 7.87 -11.82
CA LEU A 16 9.02 6.52 -12.26
C LEU A 16 10.54 6.42 -12.36
N PHE A 17 11.14 5.56 -11.55
CA PHE A 17 12.56 5.34 -11.47
C PHE A 17 12.93 3.96 -12.00
N PHE A 18 13.96 3.87 -12.82
CA PHE A 18 14.51 2.60 -13.33
C PHE A 18 16.04 2.60 -13.37
N ASP A 19 16.66 3.55 -12.66
CA ASP A 19 18.10 3.55 -12.39
C ASP A 19 18.48 2.48 -11.35
N LYS A 20 19.77 2.12 -11.36
CA LYS A 20 20.28 1.05 -10.49
C LYS A 20 20.16 1.36 -9.00
N MET A 21 20.31 2.63 -8.61
CA MET A 21 20.31 3.03 -7.20
C MET A 21 18.94 2.80 -6.58
N ILE A 22 17.88 3.36 -7.17
CA ILE A 22 16.52 3.23 -6.65
C ILE A 22 16.05 1.77 -6.71
N ARG A 23 16.32 1.06 -7.80
CA ARG A 23 16.01 -0.37 -7.90
C ARG A 23 16.70 -1.20 -6.82
N THR A 24 17.94 -0.83 -6.41
CA THR A 24 18.63 -1.51 -5.31
C THR A 24 17.94 -1.26 -3.97
N LEU A 25 17.49 -0.03 -3.70
CA LEU A 25 16.77 0.31 -2.46
C LEU A 25 15.45 -0.46 -2.33
N TYR A 26 14.77 -0.67 -3.45
CA TYR A 26 13.48 -1.39 -3.46
C TYR A 26 13.60 -2.91 -3.74
N ALA A 27 14.82 -3.42 -3.88
CA ALA A 27 15.05 -4.85 -4.11
C ALA A 27 14.81 -5.72 -2.87
N THR A 28 14.63 -5.11 -1.70
CA THR A 28 14.46 -5.79 -0.41
C THR A 28 13.24 -5.24 0.34
N ASP A 29 12.73 -6.02 1.28
CA ASP A 29 11.81 -5.59 2.33
C ASP A 29 12.41 -5.99 3.70
N ALA A 30 11.59 -6.21 4.72
CA ALA A 30 12.08 -6.68 6.03
C ALA A 30 12.36 -8.20 6.09
N SER A 31 12.17 -8.92 4.97
CA SER A 31 12.47 -10.35 4.85
C SER A 31 13.93 -10.61 4.44
N SER A 32 14.29 -11.89 4.32
CA SER A 32 15.57 -12.34 3.76
C SER A 32 15.57 -12.37 2.21
N TYR A 33 14.42 -12.14 1.57
CA TYR A 33 14.30 -12.19 0.12
C TYR A 33 14.83 -10.92 -0.52
N ARG A 34 15.40 -11.08 -1.73
CA ARG A 34 15.89 -9.98 -2.54
C ARG A 34 15.64 -10.26 -4.00
N GLU A 35 14.96 -9.32 -4.68
CA GLU A 35 14.78 -9.37 -6.12
C GLU A 35 14.77 -7.95 -6.71
N PHE A 36 15.49 -7.75 -7.82
CA PHE A 36 15.59 -6.44 -8.45
C PHE A 36 14.31 -6.14 -9.26
N PRO A 37 13.57 -5.09 -8.93
CA PRO A 37 12.42 -4.70 -9.72
C PRO A 37 12.84 -4.17 -11.10
N LEU A 38 11.93 -4.24 -12.06
CA LEU A 38 12.06 -3.60 -13.37
C LEU A 38 12.14 -2.08 -13.22
N ALA A 39 11.25 -1.51 -12.42
CA ALA A 39 11.16 -0.08 -12.11
C ALA A 39 10.46 0.13 -10.77
N VAL A 40 10.51 1.36 -10.26
CA VAL A 40 9.79 1.81 -9.06
C VAL A 40 8.95 3.01 -9.45
N ALA A 41 7.63 2.91 -9.29
CA ALA A 41 6.68 3.98 -9.51
C ALA A 41 6.20 4.54 -8.16
N ILE A 42 6.15 5.86 -8.05
CA ILE A 42 5.59 6.58 -6.91
C ILE A 42 4.42 7.43 -7.43
N PRO A 43 3.23 6.83 -7.59
CA PRO A 43 2.08 7.52 -8.17
C PRO A 43 1.58 8.64 -7.26
N LYS A 44 1.14 9.75 -7.85
CA LYS A 44 0.49 10.88 -7.16
C LYS A 44 -1.02 10.81 -7.24
N THR A 45 -1.54 10.24 -8.32
CA THR A 45 -2.97 10.26 -8.61
C THR A 45 -3.50 8.85 -8.88
N LYS A 46 -4.84 8.71 -8.81
CA LYS A 46 -5.53 7.48 -9.21
C LYS A 46 -5.33 7.19 -10.71
N GLN A 47 -5.20 8.23 -11.52
CA GLN A 47 -4.92 8.12 -12.95
C GLN A 47 -3.54 7.50 -13.22
N ASP A 48 -2.54 7.83 -12.40
CA ASP A 48 -1.22 7.20 -12.50
C ASP A 48 -1.31 5.69 -12.28
N ILE A 49 -2.07 5.26 -11.26
CA ILE A 49 -2.29 3.84 -10.99
C ILE A 49 -2.94 3.15 -12.19
N SER A 50 -3.96 3.77 -12.79
CA SER A 50 -4.64 3.23 -13.98
C SER A 50 -3.68 3.10 -15.18
N LYS A 51 -2.80 4.09 -15.40
CA LYS A 51 -1.78 4.04 -16.45
C LYS A 51 -0.74 2.95 -16.21
N LEU A 52 -0.31 2.76 -14.96
CA LEU A 52 0.60 1.68 -14.58
C LEU A 52 -0.03 0.30 -14.83
N ILE A 53 -1.31 0.11 -14.50
CA ILE A 53 -2.05 -1.14 -14.76
C ILE A 53 -2.14 -1.40 -16.28
N ALA A 54 -2.51 -0.39 -17.06
CA ALA A 54 -2.58 -0.51 -18.51
C ALA A 54 -1.21 -0.86 -19.13
N PHE A 55 -0.15 -0.20 -18.67
CA PHE A 55 1.22 -0.49 -19.10
C PHE A 55 1.63 -1.93 -18.76
N ALA A 56 1.39 -2.37 -17.54
CA ALA A 56 1.73 -3.72 -17.09
C ALA A 56 1.00 -4.79 -17.90
N SER A 57 -0.29 -4.56 -18.20
CA SER A 57 -1.10 -5.44 -19.05
C SER A 57 -0.55 -5.51 -20.48
N THR A 58 -0.24 -4.35 -21.10
CA THR A 58 0.27 -4.29 -22.47
C THR A 58 1.65 -4.94 -22.62
N HIS A 59 2.52 -4.76 -21.64
CA HIS A 59 3.90 -5.23 -21.69
C HIS A 59 4.14 -6.54 -20.93
N GLN A 60 3.05 -7.20 -20.45
CA GLN A 60 3.11 -8.50 -19.77
C GLN A 60 4.10 -8.49 -18.59
N THR A 61 4.11 -7.39 -17.81
CA THR A 61 4.90 -7.27 -16.59
C THR A 61 3.98 -7.25 -15.36
N SER A 62 4.53 -7.56 -14.19
CA SER A 62 3.76 -7.50 -12.93
C SER A 62 3.85 -6.13 -12.27
N LEU A 63 2.81 -5.77 -11.51
CA LEU A 63 2.87 -4.68 -10.54
C LEU A 63 2.93 -5.26 -9.13
N ILE A 64 3.74 -4.64 -8.29
CA ILE A 64 3.96 -5.05 -6.89
C ILE A 64 3.58 -3.87 -6.01
N PRO A 65 2.36 -3.85 -5.45
CA PRO A 65 1.94 -2.79 -4.53
C PRO A 65 2.82 -2.80 -3.28
N ARG A 66 3.27 -1.62 -2.87
CA ARG A 66 4.11 -1.45 -1.69
C ARG A 66 3.69 -0.24 -0.87
N THR A 67 3.70 -0.40 0.43
CA THR A 67 3.65 0.67 1.42
C THR A 67 4.96 0.69 2.21
N ALA A 68 4.95 0.46 3.51
CA ALA A 68 6.15 0.54 4.36
C ALA A 68 7.23 -0.55 4.10
N GLY A 69 6.90 -1.65 3.43
CA GLY A 69 7.84 -2.73 3.17
C GLY A 69 8.26 -3.51 4.44
N THR A 70 7.40 -3.59 5.43
CA THR A 70 7.65 -4.27 6.71
C THR A 70 7.34 -5.78 6.68
N SER A 71 6.98 -6.33 5.53
CA SER A 71 6.73 -7.76 5.34
C SER A 71 7.96 -8.60 5.69
N LEU A 72 7.73 -9.72 6.39
CA LEU A 72 8.76 -10.72 6.70
C LEU A 72 8.77 -11.91 5.71
N ALA A 73 7.88 -11.91 4.73
CA ALA A 73 7.67 -13.02 3.80
C ALA A 73 7.96 -12.66 2.32
N GLY A 74 8.65 -11.54 2.05
CA GLY A 74 8.99 -11.11 0.70
C GLY A 74 7.81 -10.69 -0.16
N GLN A 75 6.70 -10.26 0.46
CA GLN A 75 5.44 -9.96 -0.23
C GLN A 75 5.52 -8.73 -1.14
N VAL A 76 6.51 -7.88 -0.95
CA VAL A 76 6.67 -6.61 -1.68
C VAL A 76 7.99 -6.50 -2.44
N VAL A 77 8.63 -7.64 -2.71
CA VAL A 77 9.78 -7.76 -3.61
C VAL A 77 9.40 -8.54 -4.86
N GLY A 78 10.07 -8.27 -5.98
CA GLY A 78 9.82 -8.98 -7.25
C GLY A 78 10.41 -8.23 -8.44
N ASN A 79 10.41 -8.87 -9.62
CA ASN A 79 11.04 -8.38 -10.84
C ASN A 79 10.15 -7.44 -11.69
N GLY A 80 8.91 -7.19 -11.24
CA GLY A 80 7.99 -6.26 -11.91
C GLY A 80 8.21 -4.79 -11.55
N ILE A 81 7.18 -3.97 -11.73
CA ILE A 81 7.19 -2.56 -11.32
C ILE A 81 6.65 -2.47 -9.89
N ILE A 82 7.46 -2.00 -8.96
CA ILE A 82 7.00 -1.68 -7.61
C ILE A 82 6.18 -0.41 -7.67
N VAL A 83 4.97 -0.44 -7.08
CA VAL A 83 4.06 0.71 -6.99
C VAL A 83 4.00 1.14 -5.53
N ASP A 84 4.84 2.12 -5.18
CA ASP A 84 4.90 2.65 -3.83
C ASP A 84 3.85 3.75 -3.63
N VAL A 85 2.81 3.43 -2.87
CA VAL A 85 1.71 4.34 -2.57
C VAL A 85 1.88 5.05 -1.22
N SER A 86 2.99 4.84 -0.52
CA SER A 86 3.20 5.40 0.82
C SER A 86 3.33 6.92 0.83
N LYS A 87 3.92 7.50 -0.22
CA LYS A 87 4.32 8.91 -0.26
C LYS A 87 3.14 9.87 -0.48
N HIS A 88 2.19 9.51 -1.33
CA HIS A 88 1.13 10.41 -1.78
C HIS A 88 -0.29 9.92 -1.42
N PHE A 89 -0.45 8.70 -0.95
CA PHE A 89 -1.74 8.15 -0.53
C PHE A 89 -1.73 7.89 0.99
N ASN A 90 -1.52 8.96 1.78
CA ASN A 90 -1.32 8.91 3.23
C ASN A 90 -2.28 9.80 4.01
N GLN A 91 -3.44 10.13 3.44
CA GLN A 91 -4.41 11.01 4.09
C GLN A 91 -5.47 10.22 4.86
N ILE A 92 -5.89 10.76 6.01
CA ILE A 92 -7.12 10.40 6.70
C ILE A 92 -8.22 11.24 6.05
N LEU A 93 -9.21 10.60 5.43
CA LEU A 93 -10.19 11.25 4.56
C LEU A 93 -11.45 11.66 5.29
N GLU A 94 -11.93 10.81 6.21
CA GLU A 94 -13.20 10.99 6.89
C GLU A 94 -13.21 10.22 8.20
N LEU A 95 -13.81 10.78 9.24
CA LEU A 95 -14.08 10.14 10.52
C LEU A 95 -15.58 10.26 10.81
N ASN A 96 -16.25 9.14 11.01
CA ASN A 96 -17.59 9.09 11.59
C ASN A 96 -17.48 8.61 13.03
N LYS A 97 -17.53 9.56 13.95
CA LYS A 97 -17.40 9.28 15.39
C LYS A 97 -18.61 8.53 15.96
N GLU A 98 -19.80 8.80 15.43
CA GLU A 98 -21.06 8.21 15.93
C GLU A 98 -21.16 6.74 15.59
N GLU A 99 -20.75 6.38 14.36
CA GLU A 99 -20.75 5.00 13.88
C GLU A 99 -19.42 4.27 14.15
N GLY A 100 -18.40 4.95 14.67
CA GLY A 100 -17.12 4.36 15.02
C GLY A 100 -16.31 3.85 13.83
N TRP A 101 -16.25 4.61 12.72
CA TRP A 101 -15.41 4.23 11.58
C TRP A 101 -14.59 5.41 11.04
N VAL A 102 -13.48 5.08 10.39
CA VAL A 102 -12.60 6.05 9.73
C VAL A 102 -12.25 5.57 8.33
N ARG A 103 -12.20 6.51 7.38
CA ARG A 103 -11.79 6.27 5.99
C ARG A 103 -10.41 6.86 5.76
N VAL A 104 -9.49 6.00 5.31
CA VAL A 104 -8.08 6.36 5.14
C VAL A 104 -7.54 5.93 3.78
N GLN A 105 -6.43 6.53 3.37
CA GLN A 105 -5.62 6.07 2.27
C GLN A 105 -4.61 4.99 2.73
N PRO A 106 -4.10 4.13 1.84
CA PRO A 106 -3.29 2.96 2.19
C PRO A 106 -1.96 3.27 2.87
N GLY A 107 -1.40 4.45 2.64
CA GLY A 107 -0.12 4.90 3.21
C GLY A 107 -0.24 5.56 4.60
N VAL A 108 -1.42 5.57 5.22
CA VAL A 108 -1.57 6.07 6.59
C VAL A 108 -0.89 5.10 7.56
N ILE A 109 0.00 5.62 8.41
CA ILE A 109 0.72 4.86 9.42
C ILE A 109 -0.22 4.55 10.59
N ARG A 110 -0.18 3.32 11.08
CA ARG A 110 -1.06 2.83 12.17
C ARG A 110 -1.01 3.70 13.43
N ASP A 111 0.17 4.05 13.90
CA ASP A 111 0.32 4.84 15.12
C ASP A 111 -0.10 6.30 14.91
N GLU A 112 0.14 6.89 13.74
CA GLU A 112 -0.35 8.22 13.37
C GLU A 112 -1.88 8.25 13.31
N LEU A 113 -2.50 7.19 12.78
CA LEU A 113 -3.95 7.03 12.82
C LEU A 113 -4.47 7.01 14.25
N ASN A 114 -3.83 6.27 15.15
CA ASN A 114 -4.25 6.21 16.55
C ASN A 114 -4.06 7.52 17.29
N LEU A 115 -3.00 8.28 16.99
CA LEU A 115 -2.82 9.64 17.50
C LEU A 115 -3.97 10.56 17.03
N PHE A 116 -4.40 10.43 15.77
CA PHE A 116 -5.54 11.19 15.25
C PHE A 116 -6.87 10.78 15.91
N LEU A 117 -7.09 9.50 16.18
CA LEU A 117 -8.33 8.98 16.77
C LEU A 117 -8.43 9.24 18.28
N GLN A 118 -7.32 9.33 19.00
CA GLN A 118 -7.25 9.47 20.46
C GLN A 118 -8.10 10.62 21.03
N PRO A 119 -8.10 11.84 20.45
CA PRO A 119 -8.94 12.94 20.95
C PRO A 119 -10.45 12.67 20.82
N HIS A 120 -10.83 11.70 20.00
CA HIS A 120 -12.21 11.29 19.77
C HIS A 120 -12.65 10.14 20.68
N GLY A 121 -11.74 9.62 21.52
CA GLY A 121 -11.97 8.45 22.37
C GLY A 121 -11.98 7.14 21.60
N LEU A 122 -11.38 7.11 20.40
CA LEU A 122 -11.36 5.97 19.48
C LEU A 122 -9.92 5.52 19.21
N PHE A 123 -9.75 4.27 18.78
CA PHE A 123 -8.48 3.75 18.27
C PHE A 123 -8.69 2.59 17.29
N PHE A 124 -7.71 2.34 16.45
CA PHE A 124 -7.66 1.16 15.59
C PHE A 124 -6.97 0.03 16.34
N GLY A 125 -7.73 -1.01 16.70
CA GLY A 125 -7.33 -2.08 17.62
C GLY A 125 -6.21 -3.01 17.13
N PRO A 126 -6.16 -3.43 15.85
CA PRO A 126 -5.09 -4.31 15.37
C PRO A 126 -3.71 -3.70 15.55
N GLU A 127 -2.77 -4.52 16.04
CA GLU A 127 -1.41 -4.09 16.37
C GLU A 127 -0.39 -4.91 15.61
N THR A 128 0.79 -4.35 15.40
CA THR A 128 1.96 -5.03 14.84
C THR A 128 3.22 -4.56 15.56
N SER A 129 4.28 -5.37 15.57
CA SER A 129 5.59 -4.97 16.12
C SER A 129 6.20 -3.75 15.43
N THR A 130 5.71 -3.41 14.24
CA THR A 130 6.15 -2.28 13.44
C THR A 130 5.09 -1.16 13.39
N ALA A 131 4.22 -1.04 14.38
CA ALA A 131 3.08 -0.12 14.40
C ALA A 131 3.45 1.33 14.09
N ASN A 132 4.65 1.75 14.50
CA ASN A 132 5.21 3.10 14.25
C ASN A 132 5.54 3.38 12.77
N ARG A 133 5.45 2.39 11.88
CA ARG A 133 5.70 2.53 10.43
C ARG A 133 4.84 1.63 9.56
N ALA A 134 4.17 0.62 10.12
CA ALA A 134 3.20 -0.20 9.39
C ALA A 134 2.05 0.67 8.88
N MET A 135 1.71 0.51 7.61
CA MET A 135 0.68 1.31 6.95
C MET A 135 -0.59 0.49 6.74
N ILE A 136 -1.73 1.15 6.82
CA ILE A 136 -3.05 0.48 6.80
C ILE A 136 -3.25 -0.37 5.55
N GLY A 137 -2.79 0.08 4.37
CA GLY A 137 -2.88 -0.72 3.13
C GLY A 137 -2.11 -2.03 3.20
N GLY A 138 -0.90 -2.02 3.76
CA GLY A 138 -0.10 -3.21 4.00
C GLY A 138 -0.71 -4.11 5.08
N MET A 139 -1.26 -3.52 6.14
CA MET A 139 -1.96 -4.27 7.21
C MET A 139 -3.18 -5.01 6.67
N VAL A 140 -3.96 -4.38 5.78
CA VAL A 140 -5.11 -5.02 5.11
C VAL A 140 -4.64 -6.15 4.19
N GLY A 141 -3.64 -5.90 3.34
CA GLY A 141 -3.12 -6.91 2.40
C GLY A 141 -2.52 -8.14 3.09
N ASN A 142 -1.89 -7.95 4.24
CA ASN A 142 -1.27 -9.01 5.03
C ASN A 142 -2.23 -9.61 6.09
N ASN A 143 -3.41 -9.07 6.28
CA ASN A 143 -4.27 -9.36 7.42
C ASN A 143 -3.52 -9.29 8.76
N SER A 144 -2.82 -8.18 8.98
CA SER A 144 -1.92 -8.02 10.11
C SER A 144 -2.62 -8.17 11.45
N CYS A 145 -1.91 -8.80 12.37
CA CYS A 145 -2.34 -9.01 13.75
C CYS A 145 -1.11 -8.91 14.68
N GLY A 146 -1.34 -8.87 15.98
CA GLY A 146 -0.28 -8.76 16.97
C GLY A 146 -0.67 -9.40 18.31
N SER A 147 0.09 -9.10 19.36
CA SER A 147 -0.09 -9.68 20.69
C SER A 147 -1.48 -9.45 21.29
N ASN A 148 -2.10 -8.32 20.96
CA ASN A 148 -3.43 -7.95 21.44
C ASN A 148 -4.59 -8.51 20.59
N SER A 149 -4.30 -9.34 19.59
CA SER A 149 -5.32 -9.89 18.68
C SER A 149 -6.31 -10.85 19.35
N VAL A 150 -5.97 -11.38 20.52
CA VAL A 150 -6.92 -12.15 21.36
C VAL A 150 -8.11 -11.28 21.77
N VAL A 151 -7.90 -9.99 21.97
CA VAL A 151 -8.95 -9.02 22.34
C VAL A 151 -9.44 -8.29 21.09
N TYR A 152 -8.55 -7.70 20.31
CA TYR A 152 -8.89 -6.78 19.22
C TYR A 152 -8.91 -7.46 17.84
N ARG A 153 -8.68 -8.77 17.75
CA ARG A 153 -8.69 -9.56 16.51
C ARG A 153 -7.65 -9.09 15.50
N SER A 154 -7.81 -9.45 14.23
CA SER A 154 -6.92 -9.07 13.14
C SER A 154 -7.51 -7.91 12.31
N THR A 155 -6.72 -7.40 11.38
CA THR A 155 -7.12 -6.25 10.53
C THR A 155 -8.40 -6.54 9.73
N ARG A 156 -8.59 -7.78 9.27
CA ARG A 156 -9.76 -8.18 8.45
C ARG A 156 -11.09 -7.95 9.19
N GLU A 157 -11.15 -8.24 10.48
CA GLU A 157 -12.37 -8.08 11.27
C GLU A 157 -12.74 -6.61 11.50
N HIS A 158 -11.82 -5.69 11.25
CA HIS A 158 -12.04 -4.24 11.32
C HIS A 158 -12.33 -3.61 9.95
N LEU A 159 -12.30 -4.39 8.88
CA LEU A 159 -12.45 -3.87 7.52
C LEU A 159 -13.93 -3.78 7.13
N ILE A 160 -14.40 -2.57 6.79
CA ILE A 160 -15.76 -2.33 6.30
C ILE A 160 -15.80 -2.31 4.77
N GLU A 161 -14.92 -1.51 4.15
CA GLU A 161 -14.91 -1.29 2.71
C GLU A 161 -13.50 -1.09 2.19
N VAL A 162 -13.23 -1.60 1.00
CA VAL A 162 -12.01 -1.33 0.23
C VAL A 162 -12.40 -0.86 -1.16
N LYS A 163 -11.87 0.30 -1.57
CA LYS A 163 -11.89 0.73 -2.98
C LYS A 163 -10.54 0.40 -3.59
N ALA A 164 -10.54 -0.49 -4.55
CA ALA A 164 -9.34 -1.03 -5.16
C ALA A 164 -9.37 -0.88 -6.69
N PHE A 165 -8.19 -0.78 -7.29
CA PHE A 165 -8.00 -0.94 -8.73
C PHE A 165 -7.71 -2.42 -9.01
N LEU A 166 -8.46 -2.99 -9.93
CA LEU A 166 -8.31 -4.39 -10.37
C LEU A 166 -7.81 -4.44 -11.81
N SER A 167 -6.95 -5.39 -12.11
CA SER A 167 -6.54 -5.70 -13.47
C SER A 167 -7.61 -6.56 -14.16
N HIS A 168 -7.90 -6.30 -15.44
CA HIS A 168 -8.86 -7.09 -16.23
C HIS A 168 -8.32 -8.44 -16.71
N ILE A 169 -7.04 -8.74 -16.54
CA ILE A 169 -6.38 -9.93 -17.09
C ILE A 169 -5.84 -10.78 -15.94
N GLY A 170 -6.66 -11.68 -15.38
CA GLY A 170 -6.25 -12.90 -14.66
C GLY A 170 -5.28 -12.81 -13.48
N VAL A 171 -4.56 -11.72 -13.32
CA VAL A 171 -3.69 -11.44 -12.19
C VAL A 171 -4.33 -10.31 -11.38
N ILE A 172 -4.81 -10.63 -10.22
CA ILE A 172 -5.42 -9.65 -9.32
C ILE A 172 -4.30 -8.76 -8.75
N ILE A 173 -4.11 -7.59 -9.35
CA ILE A 173 -3.29 -6.54 -8.75
C ILE A 173 -4.26 -5.63 -7.99
N VAL A 174 -4.28 -5.75 -6.68
CA VAL A 174 -5.07 -4.86 -5.84
C VAL A 174 -4.19 -3.70 -5.39
N VAL A 175 -4.34 -2.55 -6.02
CA VAL A 175 -3.82 -1.30 -5.46
C VAL A 175 -4.98 -0.63 -4.74
N THR A 176 -5.00 -0.66 -3.43
CA THR A 176 -6.03 0.00 -2.64
C THR A 176 -5.93 1.51 -2.78
N ALA A 177 -7.06 2.15 -3.08
CA ALA A 177 -7.13 3.62 -3.15
C ALA A 177 -7.69 4.21 -1.86
N THR A 178 -8.57 3.47 -1.18
CA THR A 178 -9.24 3.93 0.05
C THR A 178 -9.68 2.73 0.87
N ILE A 179 -9.59 2.84 2.18
CA ILE A 179 -9.93 1.79 3.14
C ILE A 179 -10.83 2.42 4.19
N THR A 180 -11.96 1.79 4.49
CA THR A 180 -12.83 2.16 5.63
C THR A 180 -12.71 1.07 6.68
N ILE A 181 -12.36 1.45 7.90
CA ILE A 181 -12.09 0.54 9.02
C ILE A 181 -12.85 0.97 10.28
N ILE A 182 -13.17 -0.01 11.11
CA ILE A 182 -13.78 0.20 12.43
C ILE A 182 -12.71 0.81 13.36
N ALA A 183 -13.07 1.89 14.02
CA ALA A 183 -12.38 2.45 15.17
C ALA A 183 -13.19 2.15 16.44
N VAL A 184 -12.55 1.61 17.46
CA VAL A 184 -13.18 1.13 18.70
C VAL A 184 -12.95 2.11 19.84
#